data_54755146ef0e61fa852626b21c5fd648
#
_entry.id   54755146ef0e61fa852626b21c5fd648
#
_cell.length_a   1.000
_cell.length_b   1.000
_cell.length_c   1.000
_cell.angle_alpha   90.00
_cell.angle_beta   90.00
_cell.angle_gamma   90.00
#
_symmetry.space_group_name_H-M   'P 1'
#
loop_
_entity.id
_entity.type
_entity.pdbx_description
1 polymer ?
#
loop_
_entity_poly.entity_id
_entity_poly.type
_entity_poly.pdbx_seq_one_letter_code
_entity_poly.pdbx_strand_id
1 'polypeptide(L)'
;HDVDAKAAEARGVILQEALAAHGVETRLVDMTIGPTVTRYALQVGEGVKVSRVTSLSKDIAYSLAAADVRILAPIPGQQAIGIEVPNEEREVVALGDTLDSAEARKAHHPLEVAVGRDISGRAVMLDLATMPHLLIAGATGAGKSSCINAMVTSILMRTTPEVLRLILIDPKRVEM
;
A
#
# COMPACT_ATOMS: atom_id res chain seq x y z
N HIS A 1 -2.56 19.14 3.69
CA HIS A 1 -3.03 18.64 2.38
C HIS A 1 -2.45 19.43 1.19
N ASP A 2 -2.42 20.78 1.21
CA ASP A 2 -1.87 21.55 0.07
C ASP A 2 -0.34 21.50 -0.03
N VAL A 3 0.36 21.35 1.10
CA VAL A 3 1.84 21.22 1.13
C VAL A 3 2.27 19.88 0.57
N ASP A 4 1.54 18.82 0.92
CA ASP A 4 1.81 17.46 0.44
C ASP A 4 1.60 17.34 -1.07
N ALA A 5 0.57 17.99 -1.60
CA ALA A 5 0.28 17.99 -3.04
C ALA A 5 1.41 18.66 -3.84
N LYS A 6 1.89 19.83 -3.40
CA LYS A 6 2.99 20.53 -4.07
C LYS A 6 4.30 19.75 -4.02
N ALA A 7 4.61 19.14 -2.88
CA ALA A 7 5.78 18.28 -2.74
C ALA A 7 5.68 17.05 -3.65
N ALA A 8 4.52 16.43 -3.73
CA ALA A 8 4.28 15.29 -4.62
C ALA A 8 4.38 15.68 -6.10
N GLU A 9 3.84 16.84 -6.49
CA GLU A 9 3.98 17.37 -7.87
C GLU A 9 5.45 17.60 -8.24
N ALA A 10 6.22 18.23 -7.35
CA ALA A 10 7.65 18.47 -7.56
C ALA A 10 8.43 17.15 -7.74
N ARG A 11 8.11 16.14 -6.94
CA ARG A 11 8.70 14.79 -7.09
C ARG A 11 8.27 14.11 -8.38
N GLY A 12 7.06 14.36 -8.87
CA GLY A 12 6.59 13.89 -10.17
C GLY A 12 7.42 14.44 -11.33
N VAL A 13 7.84 15.72 -11.25
CA VAL A 13 8.75 16.33 -12.23
C VAL A 13 10.12 15.67 -12.19
N ILE A 14 10.71 15.52 -11.00
CA ILE A 14 12.02 14.85 -10.82
C ILE A 14 11.97 13.42 -11.38
N LEU A 15 10.87 12.70 -11.17
CA LEU A 15 10.67 11.36 -11.69
C LEU A 15 10.68 11.33 -13.22
N GLN A 16 9.98 12.25 -13.87
CA GLN A 16 9.97 12.35 -15.34
C GLN A 16 11.36 12.73 -15.89
N GLU A 17 12.05 13.67 -15.26
CA GLU A 17 13.42 14.05 -15.62
C GLU A 17 14.40 12.90 -15.45
N ALA A 18 14.31 12.13 -14.37
CA ALA A 18 15.14 10.95 -14.13
C ALA A 18 14.95 9.89 -15.23
N LEU A 19 13.70 9.63 -15.62
CA LEU A 19 13.38 8.70 -16.71
C LEU A 19 13.88 9.22 -18.06
N ALA A 20 13.70 10.50 -18.35
CA ALA A 20 14.16 11.15 -19.59
C ALA A 20 15.69 11.10 -19.71
N ALA A 21 16.44 11.29 -18.62
CA ALA A 21 17.89 11.15 -18.58
C ALA A 21 18.38 9.75 -19.01
N HIS A 22 17.57 8.72 -18.80
CA HIS A 22 17.81 7.35 -19.26
C HIS A 22 17.18 7.05 -20.63
N GLY A 23 16.72 8.07 -21.37
CA GLY A 23 16.11 7.93 -22.68
C GLY A 23 14.71 7.32 -22.65
N VAL A 24 14.00 7.46 -21.54
CA VAL A 24 12.61 7.01 -21.38
C VAL A 24 11.71 8.22 -21.25
N GLU A 25 11.08 8.60 -22.35
CA GLU A 25 10.07 9.67 -22.34
C GLU A 25 8.78 9.18 -21.73
N THR A 26 8.27 9.94 -20.77
CA THR A 26 7.03 9.62 -20.05
C THR A 26 6.18 10.87 -19.87
N ARG A 27 4.88 10.65 -19.72
CA ARG A 27 3.91 11.70 -19.37
C ARG A 27 3.17 11.27 -18.09
N LEU A 28 3.21 12.12 -17.07
CA LEU A 28 2.39 11.94 -15.87
C LEU A 28 0.92 12.18 -16.25
N VAL A 29 0.08 11.15 -16.04
CA VAL A 29 -1.35 11.18 -16.38
C VAL A 29 -2.24 11.22 -15.15
N ASP A 30 -1.76 10.72 -14.03
CA ASP A 30 -2.48 10.73 -12.75
C ASP A 30 -1.51 10.64 -11.57
N MET A 31 -1.93 11.11 -10.42
CA MET A 31 -1.19 11.04 -9.17
C MET A 31 -2.14 10.75 -8.02
N THR A 32 -1.87 9.69 -7.28
CA THR A 32 -2.63 9.31 -6.09
C THR A 32 -1.75 9.44 -4.86
N ILE A 33 -2.05 10.40 -4.00
CA ILE A 33 -1.35 10.61 -2.72
C ILE A 33 -2.03 9.75 -1.67
N GLY A 34 -1.30 8.76 -1.15
CA GLY A 34 -1.75 7.91 -0.06
C GLY A 34 -1.06 8.25 1.26
N PRO A 35 -1.43 7.57 2.36
CA PRO A 35 -0.89 7.87 3.69
C PRO A 35 0.62 7.54 3.83
N THR A 36 1.13 6.58 3.09
CA THR A 36 2.52 6.13 3.21
C THR A 36 3.31 6.22 1.91
N VAL A 37 2.63 6.18 0.76
CA VAL A 37 3.24 6.25 -0.58
C VAL A 37 2.41 7.13 -1.49
N THR A 38 3.06 7.75 -2.47
CA THR A 38 2.40 8.42 -3.59
C THR A 38 2.61 7.59 -4.85
N ARG A 39 1.55 7.30 -5.58
CA ARG A 39 1.59 6.64 -6.89
C ARG A 39 1.55 7.67 -7.99
N TYR A 40 2.53 7.61 -8.87
CA TYR A 40 2.60 8.35 -10.12
C TYR A 40 2.22 7.43 -11.27
N ALA A 41 1.15 7.74 -11.99
CA ALA A 41 0.73 7.00 -13.18
C ALA A 41 1.34 7.66 -14.42
N LEU A 42 2.20 6.93 -15.12
CA LEU A 42 2.96 7.41 -16.26
C LEU A 42 2.55 6.65 -17.53
N GLN A 43 2.26 7.39 -18.60
CA GLN A 43 2.27 6.84 -19.94
C GLN A 43 3.69 6.90 -20.49
N VAL A 44 4.14 5.81 -21.10
CA VAL A 44 5.42 5.74 -21.81
C VAL A 44 5.23 6.12 -23.28
N GLY A 45 6.25 6.74 -23.88
CA GLY A 45 6.25 7.07 -25.29
C GLY A 45 6.13 5.84 -26.20
N GLU A 46 5.72 6.07 -27.45
CA GLU A 46 5.60 4.98 -28.43
C GLU A 46 6.93 4.27 -28.63
N GLY A 47 6.89 2.93 -28.69
CA GLY A 47 8.08 2.09 -28.87
C GLY A 47 8.93 1.87 -27.62
N VAL A 48 8.62 2.49 -26.50
CA VAL A 48 9.32 2.25 -25.23
C VAL A 48 8.85 0.93 -24.62
N LYS A 49 9.81 0.02 -24.41
CA LYS A 49 9.52 -1.25 -23.74
C LYS A 49 9.31 -1.02 -22.22
N VAL A 50 8.22 -1.57 -21.68
CA VAL A 50 7.89 -1.51 -20.25
C VAL A 50 9.03 -2.04 -19.38
N SER A 51 9.73 -3.09 -19.82
CA SER A 51 10.88 -3.67 -19.13
C SER A 51 12.03 -2.67 -18.93
N ARG A 52 12.15 -1.66 -19.79
CA ARG A 52 13.15 -0.60 -19.64
C ARG A 52 12.86 0.27 -18.43
N VAL A 53 11.60 0.59 -18.17
CA VAL A 53 11.19 1.34 -16.98
C VAL A 53 11.42 0.51 -15.71
N THR A 54 11.00 -0.75 -15.71
CA THR A 54 11.15 -1.62 -14.53
C THR A 54 12.62 -1.88 -14.16
N SER A 55 13.54 -1.88 -15.13
CA SER A 55 14.97 -2.02 -14.86
C SER A 55 15.60 -0.79 -14.19
N LEU A 56 14.96 0.37 -14.27
CA LEU A 56 15.45 1.64 -13.71
C LEU A 56 14.99 1.90 -12.27
N SER A 57 14.40 0.92 -11.58
CA SER A 57 13.85 1.12 -10.23
C SER A 57 14.86 1.70 -9.23
N LYS A 58 16.12 1.25 -9.28
CA LYS A 58 17.19 1.76 -8.41
C LYS A 58 17.62 3.18 -8.76
N ASP A 59 17.70 3.49 -10.05
CA ASP A 59 18.09 4.82 -10.53
C ASP A 59 16.99 5.84 -10.20
N ILE A 60 15.73 5.45 -10.34
CA ILE A 60 14.57 6.25 -9.93
C ILE A 60 14.58 6.50 -8.41
N ALA A 61 14.79 5.45 -7.61
CA ALA A 61 14.87 5.59 -6.16
C ALA A 61 15.99 6.53 -5.74
N TYR A 62 17.17 6.42 -6.37
CA TYR A 62 18.30 7.32 -6.13
C TYR A 62 17.95 8.78 -6.46
N SER A 63 17.37 9.03 -7.64
CA SER A 63 17.00 10.37 -8.09
C SER A 63 15.96 11.05 -7.18
N LEU A 64 15.09 10.25 -6.55
CA LEU A 64 14.06 10.71 -5.64
C LEU A 64 14.50 10.70 -4.17
N ALA A 65 15.76 10.38 -3.88
CA ALA A 65 16.28 10.16 -2.53
C ALA A 65 15.40 9.21 -1.70
N ALA A 66 14.77 8.22 -2.35
CA ALA A 66 13.93 7.22 -1.73
C ALA A 66 14.74 5.93 -1.48
N ALA A 67 14.41 5.23 -0.40
CA ALA A 67 15.08 3.95 -0.09
C ALA A 67 14.79 2.87 -1.14
N ASP A 68 13.58 2.87 -1.67
CA ASP A 68 13.13 1.96 -2.73
C ASP A 68 11.90 2.55 -3.42
N VAL A 69 11.58 2.08 -4.63
CA VAL A 69 10.35 2.37 -5.35
C VAL A 69 9.73 1.08 -5.87
N ARG A 70 8.40 1.02 -5.88
CA ARG A 70 7.69 -0.11 -6.45
C ARG A 70 7.11 0.27 -7.81
N ILE A 71 7.37 -0.55 -8.83
CA ILE A 71 6.87 -0.33 -10.18
C ILE A 71 5.78 -1.35 -10.49
N LEU A 72 4.59 -0.86 -10.83
CA LEU A 72 3.44 -1.63 -11.31
C LEU A 72 3.34 -1.43 -12.82
N ALA A 73 3.58 -2.47 -13.57
CA ALA A 73 3.63 -2.35 -15.02
C ALA A 73 2.91 -3.52 -15.72
N PRO A 74 1.67 -3.29 -16.18
CA PRO A 74 0.88 -2.06 -16.09
C PRO A 74 0.16 -1.88 -14.74
N ILE A 75 -0.44 -0.70 -14.49
CA ILE A 75 -1.44 -0.55 -13.46
C ILE A 75 -2.67 -1.39 -13.88
N PRO A 76 -3.23 -2.25 -13.02
CA PRO A 76 -4.38 -3.06 -13.36
C PRO A 76 -5.55 -2.22 -13.91
N GLY A 77 -6.02 -2.58 -15.13
CA GLY A 77 -7.11 -1.88 -15.81
C GLY A 77 -6.73 -0.57 -16.48
N GLN A 78 -5.43 -0.20 -16.56
CA GLN A 78 -4.96 1.03 -17.18
C GLN A 78 -3.80 0.79 -18.15
N GLN A 79 -3.72 1.59 -19.21
CA GLN A 79 -2.54 1.65 -20.09
C GLN A 79 -1.50 2.62 -19.55
N ALA A 80 -1.08 2.42 -18.30
CA ALA A 80 -0.11 3.26 -17.62
C ALA A 80 0.77 2.42 -16.70
N ILE A 81 1.96 2.91 -16.43
CA ILE A 81 2.89 2.35 -15.44
C ILE A 81 2.72 3.15 -14.14
N GLY A 82 2.51 2.45 -13.03
CA GLY A 82 2.48 3.05 -11.70
C GLY A 82 3.85 2.99 -11.04
N ILE A 83 4.36 4.11 -10.57
CA ILE A 83 5.55 4.19 -9.74
C ILE A 83 5.12 4.66 -8.36
N GLU A 84 5.22 3.77 -7.39
CA GLU A 84 4.91 4.05 -5.99
C GLU A 84 6.19 4.47 -5.27
N VAL A 85 6.18 5.70 -4.77
CA VAL A 85 7.30 6.34 -4.08
C VAL A 85 6.93 6.57 -2.63
N PRO A 86 7.72 6.11 -1.65
CA PRO A 86 7.47 6.39 -0.24
C PRO A 86 7.39 7.90 0.03
N ASN A 87 6.38 8.30 0.81
CA ASN A 87 6.28 9.68 1.28
C ASN A 87 7.42 10.01 2.25
N GLU A 88 7.89 11.24 2.24
CA GLU A 88 8.89 11.72 3.21
C GLU A 88 8.29 11.75 4.61
N GLU A 89 7.10 12.30 4.72
CA GLU A 89 6.29 12.23 5.93
C GLU A 89 5.20 11.17 5.73
N ARG A 90 5.21 10.13 6.57
CA ARG A 90 4.24 9.05 6.51
C ARG A 90 3.18 9.27 7.57
N GLU A 91 1.92 9.19 7.17
CA GLU A 91 0.81 9.20 8.11
C GLU A 91 0.71 7.86 8.86
N VAL A 92 0.38 7.94 10.14
CA VAL A 92 0.11 6.75 10.94
C VAL A 92 -1.27 6.20 10.54
N VAL A 93 -1.32 4.94 10.13
CA VAL A 93 -2.58 4.23 9.86
C VAL A 93 -3.02 3.55 11.16
N ALA A 94 -3.93 4.20 11.89
CA ALA A 94 -4.46 3.65 13.13
C ALA A 94 -5.57 2.63 12.87
N LEU A 95 -5.58 1.54 13.65
CA LEU A 95 -6.62 0.52 13.57
C LEU A 95 -8.00 1.09 13.88
N GLY A 96 -8.10 1.98 14.88
CA GLY A 96 -9.37 2.64 15.25
C GLY A 96 -10.00 3.37 14.08
N ASP A 97 -9.21 4.16 13.34
CA ASP A 97 -9.69 4.91 12.17
C ASP A 97 -10.16 3.98 11.04
N THR A 98 -9.52 2.80 10.92
CA THR A 98 -9.93 1.79 9.94
C THR A 98 -11.24 1.14 10.35
N LEU A 99 -11.42 0.83 11.63
CA LEU A 99 -12.65 0.24 12.17
C LEU A 99 -13.83 1.21 12.16
N ASP A 100 -13.58 2.52 12.26
CA ASP A 100 -14.60 3.57 12.17
C ASP A 100 -14.94 3.97 10.73
N SER A 101 -14.29 3.37 9.74
CA SER A 101 -14.51 3.69 8.33
C SER A 101 -15.89 3.27 7.82
N ALA A 102 -16.29 3.84 6.68
CA ALA A 102 -17.51 3.45 5.99
C ALA A 102 -17.46 2.00 5.49
N GLU A 103 -16.27 1.52 5.13
CA GLU A 103 -16.03 0.15 4.70
C GLU A 103 -16.24 -0.83 5.86
N ALA A 104 -15.69 -0.53 7.04
CA ALA A 104 -15.86 -1.36 8.22
C ALA A 104 -17.33 -1.41 8.70
N ARG A 105 -18.08 -0.32 8.55
CA ARG A 105 -19.51 -0.28 8.88
C ARG A 105 -20.37 -1.13 7.94
N LYS A 106 -19.91 -1.36 6.71
CA LYS A 106 -20.57 -2.23 5.72
C LYS A 106 -20.22 -3.71 5.92
N ALA A 107 -19.20 -4.00 6.69
CA ALA A 107 -18.78 -5.37 6.98
C ALA A 107 -19.81 -6.03 7.91
N HIS A 108 -20.47 -7.08 7.43
CA HIS A 108 -21.55 -7.77 8.15
C HIS A 108 -21.10 -9.04 8.84
N HIS A 109 -20.06 -9.70 8.30
CA HIS A 109 -19.56 -10.94 8.89
C HIS A 109 -18.58 -10.67 10.04
N PRO A 110 -18.66 -11.37 11.17
CA PRO A 110 -17.75 -11.20 12.31
C PRO A 110 -16.27 -11.37 11.98
N LEU A 111 -15.97 -12.19 10.95
CA LEU A 111 -14.62 -12.45 10.47
C LEU A 111 -14.17 -11.52 9.34
N GLU A 112 -14.93 -10.48 9.01
CA GLU A 112 -14.43 -9.38 8.19
C GLU A 112 -13.57 -8.46 9.07
N VAL A 113 -12.25 -8.56 8.90
CA VAL A 113 -11.26 -7.89 9.74
C VAL A 113 -10.65 -6.70 9.03
N ALA A 114 -10.30 -5.67 9.80
CA ALA A 114 -9.57 -4.52 9.28
C ALA A 114 -8.09 -4.88 9.10
N VAL A 115 -7.55 -4.63 7.91
CA VAL A 115 -6.14 -4.89 7.58
C VAL A 115 -5.32 -3.60 7.56
N GLY A 116 -5.92 -2.49 7.11
CA GLY A 116 -5.25 -1.21 6.97
C GLY A 116 -5.92 -0.33 5.93
N ARG A 117 -5.14 0.45 5.21
CA ARG A 117 -5.61 1.33 4.14
C ARG A 117 -4.93 1.02 2.82
N ASP A 118 -5.66 1.16 1.73
CA ASP A 118 -5.09 1.10 0.39
C ASP A 118 -4.31 2.39 0.05
N ILE A 119 -3.71 2.41 -1.13
CA ILE A 119 -2.93 3.56 -1.61
C ILE A 119 -3.75 4.85 -1.73
N SER A 120 -5.07 4.78 -1.87
CA SER A 120 -5.95 5.95 -1.88
C SER A 120 -6.42 6.36 -0.49
N GLY A 121 -5.95 5.68 0.57
CA GLY A 121 -6.33 5.92 1.96
C GLY A 121 -7.65 5.26 2.38
N ARG A 122 -8.30 4.46 1.50
CA ARG A 122 -9.53 3.74 1.85
C ARG A 122 -9.22 2.55 2.72
N ALA A 123 -10.09 2.30 3.69
CA ALA A 123 -9.97 1.14 4.56
C ALA A 123 -10.11 -0.18 3.78
N VAL A 124 -9.24 -1.13 4.09
CA VAL A 124 -9.25 -2.47 3.51
C VAL A 124 -9.74 -3.46 4.56
N MET A 125 -10.86 -4.11 4.24
CA MET A 125 -11.43 -5.18 5.03
C MET A 125 -11.16 -6.51 4.33
N LEU A 126 -10.88 -7.56 5.11
CA LEU A 126 -10.60 -8.89 4.62
C LEU A 126 -11.57 -9.88 5.27
N ASP A 127 -12.31 -10.64 4.47
CA ASP A 127 -13.22 -11.67 4.98
C ASP A 127 -12.46 -13.00 5.16
N LEU A 128 -12.11 -13.30 6.39
CA LEU A 128 -11.41 -14.54 6.75
C LEU A 128 -12.30 -15.78 6.63
N ALA A 129 -13.63 -15.63 6.64
CA ALA A 129 -14.55 -16.76 6.50
C ALA A 129 -14.51 -17.40 5.10
N THR A 130 -14.14 -16.59 4.10
CA THR A 130 -14.03 -17.06 2.71
C THR A 130 -12.67 -17.69 2.39
N MET A 131 -11.73 -17.63 3.32
CA MET A 131 -10.36 -18.12 3.13
C MET A 131 -10.14 -19.40 3.92
N PRO A 132 -9.71 -20.50 3.29
CA PRO A 132 -9.37 -21.73 4.01
C PRO A 132 -8.11 -21.53 4.88
N HIS A 133 -7.15 -20.76 4.39
CA HIS A 133 -5.90 -20.42 5.08
C HIS A 133 -5.43 -19.02 4.68
N LEU A 134 -4.76 -18.33 5.60
CA LEU A 134 -4.11 -17.05 5.34
C LEU A 134 -2.64 -17.15 5.79
N LEU A 135 -1.71 -16.85 4.89
CA LEU A 135 -0.29 -16.73 5.19
C LEU A 135 0.10 -15.26 5.24
N ILE A 136 0.69 -14.83 6.37
CA ILE A 136 1.24 -13.49 6.54
C ILE A 136 2.75 -13.60 6.61
N ALA A 137 3.44 -13.04 5.61
CA ALA A 137 4.90 -13.09 5.51
C ALA A 137 5.49 -11.69 5.28
N GLY A 138 6.72 -11.51 5.69
CA GLY A 138 7.45 -10.25 5.50
C GLY A 138 8.80 -10.27 6.23
N ALA A 139 9.68 -9.34 5.88
CA ALA A 139 10.95 -9.13 6.55
C ALA A 139 10.75 -8.71 8.03
N THR A 140 11.81 -8.78 8.82
CA THR A 140 11.79 -8.26 10.20
C THR A 140 11.47 -6.77 10.18
N GLY A 141 10.54 -6.35 11.03
CA GLY A 141 10.08 -4.95 11.08
C GLY A 141 9.03 -4.57 10.00
N ALA A 142 8.62 -5.49 9.12
CA ALA A 142 7.62 -5.21 8.08
C ALA A 142 6.18 -5.07 8.60
N GLY A 143 5.93 -5.30 9.91
CA GLY A 143 4.60 -5.16 10.51
C GLY A 143 3.77 -6.45 10.55
N LYS A 144 4.39 -7.65 10.44
CA LYS A 144 3.66 -8.93 10.54
C LYS A 144 2.86 -9.06 11.82
N SER A 145 3.51 -8.84 12.98
CA SER A 145 2.87 -8.91 14.29
C SER A 145 1.77 -7.86 14.44
N SER A 146 2.02 -6.65 13.94
CA SER A 146 1.00 -5.58 13.93
C SER A 146 -0.22 -5.99 13.11
N CYS A 147 -0.02 -6.66 11.97
CA CYS A 147 -1.10 -7.15 11.12
C CYS A 147 -1.92 -8.24 11.85
N ILE A 148 -1.26 -9.22 12.49
CA ILE A 148 -1.93 -10.27 13.27
C ILE A 148 -2.71 -9.65 14.43
N ASN A 149 -2.09 -8.75 15.19
CA ASN A 149 -2.72 -8.07 16.31
C ASN A 149 -3.93 -7.22 15.87
N ALA A 150 -3.82 -6.54 14.73
CA ALA A 150 -4.93 -5.78 14.17
C ALA A 150 -6.12 -6.69 13.81
N MET A 151 -5.86 -7.86 13.20
CA MET A 151 -6.89 -8.83 12.87
C MET A 151 -7.55 -9.41 14.13
N VAL A 152 -6.75 -9.83 15.11
CA VAL A 152 -7.26 -10.36 16.39
C VAL A 152 -8.07 -9.30 17.11
N THR A 153 -7.58 -8.08 17.23
CA THR A 153 -8.29 -6.96 17.85
C THR A 153 -9.60 -6.65 17.11
N SER A 154 -9.58 -6.64 15.78
CA SER A 154 -10.77 -6.43 14.96
C SER A 154 -11.83 -7.48 15.23
N ILE A 155 -11.45 -8.75 15.36
CA ILE A 155 -12.35 -9.86 15.74
C ILE A 155 -12.92 -9.62 17.15
N LEU A 156 -12.06 -9.38 18.13
CA LEU A 156 -12.48 -9.22 19.53
C LEU A 156 -13.42 -8.04 19.74
N MET A 157 -13.28 -6.98 18.96
CA MET A 157 -14.17 -5.82 19.01
C MET A 157 -15.55 -6.06 18.38
N ARG A 158 -15.70 -7.11 17.58
CA ARG A 158 -16.91 -7.37 16.78
C ARG A 158 -17.63 -8.67 17.12
N THR A 159 -17.05 -9.49 17.99
CA THR A 159 -17.58 -10.81 18.33
C THR A 159 -17.62 -11.05 19.84
N THR A 160 -18.43 -12.04 20.22
CA THR A 160 -18.46 -12.59 21.58
C THR A 160 -17.99 -14.05 21.56
N PRO A 161 -17.58 -14.63 22.71
CA PRO A 161 -17.16 -16.03 22.80
C PRO A 161 -18.23 -17.06 22.39
N GLU A 162 -19.52 -16.65 22.40
CA GLU A 162 -20.62 -17.49 21.93
C GLU A 162 -20.64 -17.61 20.41
N VAL A 163 -20.19 -16.54 19.71
CA VAL A 163 -20.18 -16.48 18.25
C VAL A 163 -18.89 -17.03 17.67
N LEU A 164 -17.74 -16.73 18.30
CA LEU A 164 -16.43 -17.11 17.81
C LEU A 164 -15.49 -17.51 18.96
N ARG A 165 -14.73 -18.58 18.75
CA ARG A 165 -13.65 -19.01 19.62
C ARG A 165 -12.33 -18.97 18.84
N LEU A 166 -11.28 -18.42 19.48
CA LEU A 166 -9.94 -18.31 18.93
C LEU A 166 -8.99 -19.28 19.63
N ILE A 167 -8.12 -19.91 18.87
CA ILE A 167 -6.95 -20.62 19.37
C ILE A 167 -5.72 -19.88 18.88
N LEU A 168 -4.96 -19.29 19.79
CA LEU A 168 -3.75 -18.54 19.50
C LEU A 168 -2.54 -19.36 19.96
N ILE A 169 -1.58 -19.56 19.04
CA ILE A 169 -0.36 -20.32 19.30
C ILE A 169 0.84 -19.44 18.96
N ASP A 170 1.58 -19.02 19.97
CA ASP A 170 2.83 -18.26 19.83
C ASP A 170 4.01 -19.09 20.36
N PRO A 171 4.69 -19.88 19.49
CA PRO A 171 5.80 -20.74 19.91
C PRO A 171 7.02 -19.95 20.39
N LYS A 172 7.15 -18.70 19.99
CA LYS A 172 8.28 -17.82 20.35
C LYS A 172 7.99 -16.94 21.56
N ARG A 173 6.73 -16.78 21.95
CA ARG A 173 6.26 -15.88 23.03
C ARG A 173 6.70 -14.42 22.84
N VAL A 174 6.67 -13.93 21.59
CA VAL A 174 7.12 -12.56 21.24
C VAL A 174 6.14 -11.83 20.32
N GLU A 175 5.12 -12.49 19.81
CA GLU A 175 4.21 -11.93 18.81
C GLU A 175 2.83 -11.59 19.38
N MET A 176 2.42 -12.22 20.48
CA MET A 176 1.12 -12.10 21.16
C MET A 176 1.27 -11.95 22.66
#